data_81664fda440387f5448293731af6ff84
#
_entry.id   81664fda440387f5448293731af6ff84
#
_cell.length_a   1.000
_cell.length_b   1.000
_cell.length_c   1.000
_cell.angle_alpha   90.00
_cell.angle_beta   90.00
_cell.angle_gamma   90.00
#
_symmetry.space_group_name_H-M   'P 1'
#
loop_
_entity.id
_entity.type
_entity.pdbx_description
1 polymer ?
#
loop_
_entity_poly.entity_id
_entity_poly.type
_entity_poly.pdbx_seq_one_letter_code
_entity_poly.pdbx_strand_id
1 'polypeptide(L)'
;MKIIPLASESLGVRSLATYVKIDKTGILIDPGVALGPKRYSLPPAKAELKALMKAREKIQSYAKKADIVTISHYHYDHHTPFFEGIYESSSPEKAREIYEGRILLIKHPKENINFSQRKRAWNFLKEAEKIAKKIEYADGKFFDFGDFIMEFSPAVPHGSEGTKLGFVIMVMIDDGTKRLVHASDIQLLNRRSV
;
A
#
# COMPACT_ATOMS: atom_id res chain seq x y z
N MET A 1 -16.47 -7.78 9.79
CA MET A 1 -15.43 -7.43 8.80
C MET A 1 -15.83 -7.90 7.39
N LYS A 2 -15.70 -7.01 6.37
CA LYS A 2 -15.85 -7.33 4.94
C LYS A 2 -14.56 -6.98 4.22
N ILE A 3 -13.98 -7.93 3.48
CA ILE A 3 -12.70 -7.78 2.78
C ILE A 3 -12.96 -7.78 1.28
N ILE A 4 -12.40 -6.82 0.56
CA ILE A 4 -12.61 -6.64 -0.88
C ILE A 4 -11.24 -6.42 -1.55
N PRO A 5 -10.66 -7.42 -2.22
CA PRO A 5 -9.50 -7.22 -3.08
C PRO A 5 -9.85 -6.26 -4.23
N LEU A 6 -9.05 -5.23 -4.39
CA LEU A 6 -9.28 -4.21 -5.42
C LEU A 6 -8.44 -4.44 -6.67
N ALA A 7 -7.15 -4.72 -6.45
CA ALA A 7 -6.19 -4.99 -7.50
C ALA A 7 -5.13 -5.97 -7.01
N SER A 8 -4.66 -6.85 -7.88
CA SER A 8 -3.59 -7.81 -7.61
C SER A 8 -2.99 -8.32 -8.92
N GLU A 9 -1.85 -9.01 -8.87
CA GLU A 9 -1.23 -9.59 -10.07
C GLU A 9 -2.15 -10.55 -10.81
N SER A 10 -2.94 -11.33 -10.11
CA SER A 10 -3.95 -12.22 -10.68
C SER A 10 -5.11 -11.49 -11.38
N LEU A 11 -5.25 -10.19 -11.15
CA LEU A 11 -6.22 -9.31 -11.81
C LEU A 11 -5.60 -8.47 -12.93
N GLY A 12 -4.37 -8.79 -13.34
CA GLY A 12 -3.71 -8.22 -14.51
C GLY A 12 -2.84 -6.99 -14.28
N VAL A 13 -2.55 -6.64 -13.03
CA VAL A 13 -1.67 -5.52 -12.64
C VAL A 13 -0.83 -5.88 -11.44
N ARG A 14 0.32 -5.24 -11.25
CA ARG A 14 1.07 -5.34 -10.01
C ARG A 14 0.38 -4.49 -8.94
N SER A 15 -0.06 -5.13 -7.89
CA SER A 15 -0.74 -4.51 -6.75
C SER A 15 -1.11 -5.57 -5.71
N LEU A 16 -1.37 -5.15 -4.48
CA LEU A 16 -2.07 -5.92 -3.45
C LEU A 16 -3.14 -5.06 -2.77
N ALA A 17 -3.68 -4.07 -3.50
CA ALA A 17 -4.64 -3.13 -2.96
C ALA A 17 -5.90 -3.83 -2.45
N THR A 18 -6.18 -3.65 -1.18
CA THR A 18 -7.30 -4.30 -0.49
C THR A 18 -8.08 -3.26 0.32
N TYR A 19 -9.42 -3.32 0.24
CA TYR A 19 -10.30 -2.53 1.08
C TYR A 19 -10.94 -3.43 2.15
N VAL A 20 -10.92 -2.96 3.38
CA VAL A 20 -11.56 -3.62 4.53
C VAL A 20 -12.62 -2.69 5.11
N LYS A 21 -13.83 -3.22 5.33
CA LYS A 21 -14.92 -2.51 6.00
C LYS A 21 -15.22 -3.19 7.32
N ILE A 22 -15.16 -2.42 8.41
CA ILE A 22 -15.53 -2.84 9.76
C ILE A 22 -16.54 -1.82 10.27
N ASP A 23 -17.75 -2.25 10.51
CA ASP A 23 -18.88 -1.37 10.86
C ASP A 23 -18.91 -0.10 9.98
N LYS A 24 -18.66 1.07 10.53
CA LYS A 24 -18.65 2.35 9.81
C LYS A 24 -17.27 2.70 9.24
N THR A 25 -16.19 2.10 9.73
CA THR A 25 -14.81 2.43 9.35
C THR A 25 -14.37 1.69 8.09
N GLY A 26 -13.82 2.43 7.14
CA GLY A 26 -13.17 1.91 5.94
C GLY A 26 -11.65 1.97 6.05
N ILE A 27 -10.96 0.88 5.72
CA ILE A 27 -9.50 0.78 5.71
C ILE A 27 -9.06 0.42 4.30
N LEU A 28 -8.16 1.20 3.72
CA LEU A 28 -7.57 0.95 2.41
C LEU A 28 -6.10 0.58 2.58
N ILE A 29 -5.76 -0.66 2.22
CA ILE A 29 -4.43 -1.23 2.37
C ILE A 29 -3.72 -1.15 1.03
N ASP A 30 -2.49 -0.62 1.02
CA ASP A 30 -1.58 -0.57 -0.12
C ASP A 30 -2.26 -0.07 -1.42
N PRO A 31 -2.71 1.20 -1.48
CA PRO A 31 -3.49 1.73 -2.60
C PRO A 31 -2.66 2.05 -3.85
N GLY A 32 -1.63 1.27 -4.11
CA GLY A 32 -0.78 1.36 -5.29
C GLY A 32 -1.25 0.42 -6.39
N VAL A 33 -0.89 0.76 -7.62
CA VAL A 33 -1.02 -0.11 -8.78
C VAL A 33 0.02 0.29 -9.82
N ALA A 34 0.70 -0.67 -10.42
CA ALA A 34 1.73 -0.38 -11.42
C ALA A 34 1.86 -1.49 -12.47
N LEU A 35 2.50 -1.14 -13.59
CA LEU A 35 3.01 -2.07 -14.59
C LEU A 35 4.53 -1.90 -14.72
N GLY A 36 5.23 -2.98 -15.03
CA GLY A 36 6.63 -2.90 -15.43
C GLY A 36 6.75 -2.20 -16.80
N PRO A 37 7.47 -1.06 -16.90
CA PRO A 37 7.50 -0.28 -18.14
C PRO A 37 8.15 -1.01 -19.32
N LYS A 38 9.11 -1.88 -19.02
CA LYS A 38 9.82 -2.69 -20.04
C LYS A 38 10.16 -4.05 -19.45
N ARG A 39 9.40 -5.07 -19.82
CA ARG A 39 9.71 -6.47 -19.53
C ARG A 39 10.23 -7.13 -20.80
N TYR A 40 11.40 -7.73 -20.74
CA TYR A 40 12.07 -8.30 -21.93
C TYR A 40 12.18 -7.31 -23.10
N SER A 41 12.43 -6.03 -22.77
CA SER A 41 12.49 -4.90 -23.74
C SER A 41 11.17 -4.60 -24.49
N LEU A 42 10.06 -5.19 -24.06
CA LEU A 42 8.74 -4.96 -24.62
C LEU A 42 7.90 -4.02 -23.72
N PRO A 43 7.13 -3.10 -24.30
CA PRO A 43 6.18 -2.29 -23.54
C PRO A 43 4.99 -3.15 -23.07
N PRO A 44 4.22 -2.69 -22.06
CA PRO A 44 2.98 -3.34 -21.68
C PRO A 44 1.99 -3.44 -22.84
N ALA A 45 1.26 -4.54 -22.90
CA ALA A 45 0.20 -4.73 -23.89
C ALA A 45 -0.98 -3.79 -23.61
N LYS A 46 -1.79 -3.49 -24.64
CA LYS A 46 -3.00 -2.66 -24.49
C LYS A 46 -3.97 -3.20 -23.44
N ALA A 47 -4.05 -4.53 -23.30
CA ALA A 47 -4.88 -5.18 -22.27
C ALA A 47 -4.39 -4.87 -20.84
N GLU A 48 -3.07 -4.85 -20.63
CA GLU A 48 -2.46 -4.51 -19.33
C GLU A 48 -2.70 -3.03 -18.97
N LEU A 49 -2.56 -2.12 -19.93
CA LEU A 49 -2.89 -0.70 -19.74
C LEU A 49 -4.36 -0.50 -19.38
N LYS A 50 -5.27 -1.22 -20.04
CA LYS A 50 -6.70 -1.19 -19.73
C LYS A 50 -6.98 -1.74 -18.33
N ALA A 51 -6.31 -2.82 -17.92
CA ALA A 51 -6.42 -3.38 -16.58
C ALA A 51 -5.89 -2.39 -15.53
N LEU A 52 -4.77 -1.72 -15.80
CA LEU A 52 -4.18 -0.69 -14.94
C LEU A 52 -5.18 0.47 -14.67
N MET A 53 -5.80 0.98 -15.72
CA MET A 53 -6.80 2.06 -15.59
C MET A 53 -8.01 1.62 -14.74
N LYS A 54 -8.57 0.44 -15.02
CA LYS A 54 -9.68 -0.11 -14.24
C LYS A 54 -9.32 -0.33 -12.77
N ALA A 55 -8.12 -0.83 -12.49
CA ALA A 55 -7.64 -1.03 -11.13
C ALA A 55 -7.52 0.32 -10.40
N ARG A 56 -6.96 1.34 -11.05
CA ARG A 56 -6.86 2.69 -10.51
C ARG A 56 -8.24 3.29 -10.18
N GLU A 57 -9.19 3.23 -11.11
CA GLU A 57 -10.55 3.70 -10.90
C GLU A 57 -11.21 2.99 -9.70
N LYS A 58 -11.03 1.68 -9.59
CA LYS A 58 -11.54 0.89 -8.47
C LYS A 58 -10.92 1.34 -7.13
N ILE A 59 -9.59 1.50 -7.08
CA ILE A 59 -8.89 1.99 -5.88
C ILE A 59 -9.44 3.37 -5.48
N GLN A 60 -9.56 4.33 -6.41
CA GLN A 60 -10.08 5.66 -6.12
C GLN A 60 -11.54 5.61 -5.62
N SER A 61 -12.38 4.76 -6.19
CA SER A 61 -13.78 4.62 -5.76
C SER A 61 -13.91 4.12 -4.30
N TYR A 62 -12.97 3.27 -3.86
CA TYR A 62 -12.92 2.79 -2.48
C TYR A 62 -12.15 3.74 -1.54
N ALA A 63 -11.20 4.51 -2.04
CA ALA A 63 -10.52 5.55 -1.27
C ALA A 63 -11.52 6.59 -0.72
N LYS A 64 -12.57 6.94 -1.49
CA LYS A 64 -13.67 7.83 -1.04
C LYS A 64 -14.43 7.30 0.18
N LYS A 65 -14.31 6.00 0.48
CA LYS A 65 -15.00 5.31 1.58
C LYS A 65 -14.03 4.92 2.71
N ALA A 66 -12.74 5.28 2.58
CA ALA A 66 -11.72 4.95 3.54
C ALA A 66 -11.53 6.09 4.54
N ASP A 67 -11.35 5.73 5.80
CA ASP A 67 -10.97 6.62 6.90
C ASP A 67 -9.48 6.48 7.22
N ILE A 68 -8.97 5.25 7.02
CA ILE A 68 -7.59 4.86 7.29
C ILE A 68 -6.97 4.33 6.00
N VAL A 69 -5.74 4.74 5.72
CA VAL A 69 -4.92 4.19 4.62
C VAL A 69 -3.63 3.63 5.20
N THR A 70 -3.23 2.42 4.77
CA THR A 70 -1.94 1.85 5.16
C THR A 70 -1.01 1.75 3.96
N ILE A 71 0.29 1.92 4.20
CA ILE A 71 1.36 1.72 3.20
C ILE A 71 2.40 0.81 3.83
N SER A 72 2.48 -0.41 3.31
CA SER A 72 3.42 -1.43 3.80
C SER A 72 4.87 -1.14 3.43
N HIS A 73 5.10 -0.51 2.29
CA HIS A 73 6.41 -0.07 1.80
C HIS A 73 6.25 0.86 0.58
N TYR A 74 7.38 1.41 0.09
CA TYR A 74 7.32 2.49 -0.92
C TYR A 74 7.63 2.01 -2.35
N HIS A 75 7.16 0.82 -2.75
CA HIS A 75 7.04 0.48 -4.16
C HIS A 75 5.74 1.08 -4.74
N TYR A 76 5.72 1.46 -6.02
CA TYR A 76 4.58 2.18 -6.62
C TYR A 76 3.34 1.31 -6.84
N ASP A 77 3.49 0.00 -6.81
CA ASP A 77 2.41 -0.98 -6.77
C ASP A 77 1.75 -1.10 -5.38
N HIS A 78 2.32 -0.46 -4.33
CA HIS A 78 1.77 -0.43 -2.97
C HIS A 78 1.35 0.97 -2.50
N HIS A 79 1.83 2.05 -3.15
CA HIS A 79 1.34 3.39 -2.88
C HIS A 79 1.18 4.20 -4.15
N THR A 80 0.25 5.13 -4.18
CA THR A 80 0.05 6.07 -5.30
C THR A 80 0.97 7.27 -5.12
N PRO A 81 1.91 7.51 -6.03
CA PRO A 81 2.80 8.68 -5.95
C PRO A 81 2.11 9.96 -6.40
N PHE A 82 2.65 11.12 -5.97
CA PHE A 82 2.19 12.46 -6.33
C PHE A 82 2.83 13.01 -7.62
N PHE A 83 3.08 12.15 -8.61
CA PHE A 83 3.58 12.59 -9.92
C PHE A 83 2.74 11.99 -11.06
N GLU A 84 2.83 12.60 -12.24
CA GLU A 84 2.22 12.04 -13.45
C GLU A 84 2.96 10.77 -13.89
N GLY A 85 2.32 9.63 -13.72
CA GLY A 85 2.88 8.32 -14.04
C GLY A 85 1.94 7.49 -14.90
N ILE A 86 2.36 7.17 -16.14
CA ILE A 86 1.58 6.34 -17.05
C ILE A 86 1.49 4.90 -16.53
N TYR A 87 2.62 4.34 -16.10
CA TYR A 87 2.71 2.96 -15.63
C TYR A 87 2.24 2.74 -14.18
N GLU A 88 2.10 3.81 -13.43
CA GLU A 88 1.50 3.85 -12.10
C GLU A 88 0.04 4.32 -12.14
N SER A 89 -0.41 4.80 -13.32
CA SER A 89 -1.71 5.48 -13.48
C SER A 89 -1.96 6.53 -12.40
N SER A 90 -0.92 7.29 -12.05
CA SER A 90 -0.90 8.27 -10.98
C SER A 90 -0.93 9.70 -11.48
N SER A 91 -1.38 10.61 -10.64
CA SER A 91 -1.21 12.05 -10.74
C SER A 91 -1.28 12.67 -9.34
N PRO A 92 -0.91 13.95 -9.14
CA PRO A 92 -1.10 14.64 -7.88
C PRO A 92 -2.56 14.61 -7.40
N GLU A 93 -3.53 14.77 -8.30
CA GLU A 93 -4.96 14.78 -7.99
C GLU A 93 -5.42 13.38 -7.53
N LYS A 94 -5.02 12.33 -8.24
CA LYS A 94 -5.35 10.95 -7.89
C LYS A 94 -4.77 10.55 -6.54
N ALA A 95 -3.55 10.98 -6.25
CA ALA A 95 -2.92 10.76 -4.94
C ALA A 95 -3.66 11.53 -3.83
N ARG A 96 -4.03 12.79 -4.09
CA ARG A 96 -4.82 13.60 -3.17
C ARG A 96 -6.17 12.93 -2.84
N GLU A 97 -6.91 12.43 -3.82
CA GLU A 97 -8.18 11.72 -3.59
C GLU A 97 -8.03 10.52 -2.63
N ILE A 98 -6.86 9.88 -2.61
CA ILE A 98 -6.59 8.72 -1.77
C ILE A 98 -6.20 9.13 -0.34
N TYR A 99 -5.38 10.18 -0.18
CA TYR A 99 -4.73 10.47 1.10
C TYR A 99 -5.30 11.67 1.85
N GLU A 100 -6.00 12.59 1.18
CA GLU A 100 -6.52 13.81 1.80
C GLU A 100 -7.54 13.51 2.90
N GLY A 101 -7.32 14.10 4.09
CA GLY A 101 -8.20 13.93 5.26
C GLY A 101 -8.17 12.54 5.90
N ARG A 102 -7.27 11.64 5.50
CA ARG A 102 -7.18 10.27 6.01
C ARG A 102 -6.15 10.15 7.14
N ILE A 103 -6.32 9.13 7.99
CA ILE A 103 -5.28 8.67 8.90
C ILE A 103 -4.37 7.73 8.10
N LEU A 104 -3.08 8.04 8.03
CA LEU A 104 -2.09 7.24 7.31
C LEU A 104 -1.24 6.45 8.32
N LEU A 105 -1.30 5.13 8.26
CA LEU A 105 -0.47 4.20 9.04
C LEU A 105 0.55 3.58 8.08
N ILE A 106 1.78 4.07 8.10
CA ILE A 106 2.75 3.84 7.03
C ILE A 106 4.07 3.30 7.53
N LYS A 107 4.79 2.59 6.67
CA LYS A 107 6.16 2.15 6.90
C LYS A 107 7.06 3.33 7.28
N HIS A 108 7.93 3.14 8.28
CA HIS A 108 8.90 4.16 8.70
C HIS A 108 9.83 4.55 7.53
N PRO A 109 9.97 5.88 7.23
CA PRO A 109 10.66 6.33 6.01
C PRO A 109 12.19 6.30 6.09
N LYS A 110 12.76 6.06 7.28
CA LYS A 110 14.22 6.10 7.51
C LYS A 110 14.79 4.81 8.07
N GLU A 111 13.98 4.01 8.78
CA GLU A 111 14.42 2.81 9.48
C GLU A 111 14.10 1.55 8.67
N ASN A 112 15.04 0.59 8.66
CA ASN A 112 14.89 -0.66 7.91
C ASN A 112 14.30 -0.41 6.51
N ILE A 113 15.01 0.35 5.70
CA ILE A 113 14.56 0.78 4.37
C ILE A 113 15.79 0.96 3.45
N ASN A 114 15.68 0.54 2.20
CA ASN A 114 16.73 0.76 1.21
C ASN A 114 16.71 2.20 0.67
N PHE A 115 17.77 2.59 -0.04
CA PHE A 115 17.92 3.95 -0.58
C PHE A 115 16.78 4.33 -1.55
N SER A 116 16.37 3.42 -2.43
CA SER A 116 15.31 3.67 -3.41
C SER A 116 13.95 3.92 -2.74
N GLN A 117 13.56 3.06 -1.80
CA GLN A 117 12.33 3.23 -1.03
C GLN A 117 12.37 4.49 -0.17
N ARG A 118 13.52 4.82 0.46
CA ARG A 118 13.71 6.06 1.24
C ARG A 118 13.47 7.30 0.41
N LYS A 119 14.00 7.36 -0.81
CA LYS A 119 13.77 8.47 -1.74
C LYS A 119 12.28 8.62 -2.09
N ARG A 120 11.58 7.49 -2.35
CA ARG A 120 10.15 7.49 -2.63
C ARG A 120 9.33 7.90 -1.41
N ALA A 121 9.67 7.41 -0.23
CA ALA A 121 9.06 7.81 1.04
C ALA A 121 9.17 9.32 1.28
N TRP A 122 10.35 9.88 1.06
CA TRP A 122 10.57 11.32 1.21
C TRP A 122 9.71 12.14 0.25
N ASN A 123 9.67 11.75 -1.04
CA ASN A 123 8.83 12.42 -2.03
C ASN A 123 7.33 12.31 -1.69
N PHE A 124 6.90 11.15 -1.19
CA PHE A 124 5.53 10.93 -0.75
C PHE A 124 5.18 11.82 0.45
N LEU A 125 5.99 11.81 1.52
CA LEU A 125 5.74 12.54 2.75
C LEU A 125 5.68 14.05 2.52
N LYS A 126 6.54 14.61 1.67
CA LYS A 126 6.56 16.04 1.32
C LYS A 126 5.18 16.57 0.91
N GLU A 127 4.36 15.75 0.26
CA GLU A 127 3.01 16.12 -0.17
C GLU A 127 1.93 15.59 0.79
N ALA A 128 2.08 14.37 1.29
CA ALA A 128 1.10 13.75 2.18
C ALA A 128 0.94 14.49 3.51
N GLU A 129 2.03 15.03 4.09
CA GLU A 129 2.00 15.82 5.34
C GLU A 129 1.14 17.08 5.25
N LYS A 130 0.93 17.61 4.04
CA LYS A 130 0.11 18.81 3.82
C LYS A 130 -1.38 18.53 3.80
N ILE A 131 -1.81 17.30 3.56
CA ILE A 131 -3.20 16.95 3.24
C ILE A 131 -3.78 15.85 4.13
N ALA A 132 -2.95 14.99 4.71
CA ALA A 132 -3.41 13.92 5.58
C ALA A 132 -3.96 14.49 6.90
N LYS A 133 -4.97 13.84 7.47
CA LYS A 133 -5.49 14.17 8.81
C LYS A 133 -4.46 13.86 9.89
N LYS A 134 -3.75 12.74 9.75
CA LYS A 134 -2.71 12.27 10.67
C LYS A 134 -1.80 11.29 9.94
N ILE A 135 -0.51 11.30 10.27
CA ILE A 135 0.46 10.30 9.79
C ILE A 135 1.13 9.65 11.00
N GLU A 136 1.13 8.32 11.04
CA GLU A 136 1.84 7.52 12.04
C GLU A 136 2.75 6.51 11.33
N TYR A 137 3.98 6.38 11.83
CA TYR A 137 4.88 5.31 11.41
C TYR A 137 4.52 4.05 12.19
N ALA A 138 4.16 2.99 11.46
CA ALA A 138 3.43 1.86 12.01
C ALA A 138 4.30 0.64 12.35
N ASP A 139 5.58 0.63 11.99
CA ASP A 139 6.50 -0.51 12.19
C ASP A 139 6.48 -1.01 13.65
N GLY A 140 6.05 -2.24 13.86
CA GLY A 140 5.98 -2.90 15.17
C GLY A 140 4.97 -2.28 16.14
N LYS A 141 4.02 -1.50 15.66
CA LYS A 141 3.04 -0.81 16.51
C LYS A 141 1.67 -1.46 16.49
N PHE A 142 0.95 -1.19 17.57
CA PHE A 142 -0.42 -1.55 17.82
C PHE A 142 -1.29 -0.28 17.86
N PHE A 143 -2.47 -0.34 17.23
CA PHE A 143 -3.45 0.75 17.21
C PHE A 143 -4.81 0.18 17.61
N ASP A 144 -5.42 0.75 18.65
CA ASP A 144 -6.76 0.42 19.11
C ASP A 144 -7.74 1.50 18.63
N PHE A 145 -8.77 1.08 17.89
CA PHE A 145 -9.85 1.95 17.37
C PHE A 145 -11.18 1.69 18.07
N GLY A 146 -11.19 0.89 19.15
CA GLY A 146 -12.37 0.50 19.90
C GLY A 146 -13.07 -0.72 19.31
N ASP A 147 -13.67 -0.60 18.12
CA ASP A 147 -14.38 -1.70 17.45
C ASP A 147 -13.45 -2.70 16.75
N PHE A 148 -12.19 -2.37 16.60
CA PHE A 148 -11.16 -3.22 16.02
C PHE A 148 -9.76 -2.75 16.40
N ILE A 149 -8.81 -3.65 16.26
CA ILE A 149 -7.40 -3.35 16.43
C ILE A 149 -6.63 -3.54 15.14
N MET A 150 -5.53 -2.81 14.98
CA MET A 150 -4.54 -3.02 13.93
C MET A 150 -3.17 -3.22 14.56
N GLU A 151 -2.54 -4.34 14.25
CA GLU A 151 -1.18 -4.65 14.68
C GLU A 151 -0.27 -4.74 13.46
N PHE A 152 0.85 -4.04 13.50
CA PHE A 152 1.84 -4.05 12.42
C PHE A 152 3.08 -4.84 12.85
N SER A 153 3.60 -5.65 11.96
CA SER A 153 4.87 -6.33 12.20
C SER A 153 6.03 -5.32 12.30
N PRO A 154 7.12 -5.67 12.96
CA PRO A 154 8.41 -5.05 12.67
C PRO A 154 8.69 -5.11 11.17
N ALA A 155 9.57 -4.24 10.68
CA ALA A 155 9.99 -4.30 9.30
C ALA A 155 10.73 -5.61 9.01
N VAL A 156 10.26 -6.36 8.02
CA VAL A 156 10.85 -7.62 7.58
C VAL A 156 11.41 -7.47 6.16
N PRO A 157 12.45 -8.23 5.77
CA PRO A 157 12.96 -8.20 4.40
C PRO A 157 11.87 -8.60 3.40
N HIS A 158 11.76 -7.85 2.31
CA HIS A 158 10.85 -8.12 1.20
C HIS A 158 11.14 -9.48 0.52
N GLY A 159 12.40 -9.85 0.42
CA GLY A 159 12.88 -11.12 -0.14
C GLY A 159 13.88 -11.82 0.78
N SER A 160 14.88 -12.48 0.19
CA SER A 160 15.98 -13.06 0.94
C SER A 160 16.76 -12.01 1.74
N GLU A 161 17.44 -12.43 2.77
CA GLU A 161 18.31 -11.55 3.57
C GLU A 161 19.36 -10.86 2.67
N GLY A 162 19.56 -9.55 2.85
CA GLY A 162 20.45 -8.76 2.00
C GLY A 162 19.87 -8.37 0.62
N THR A 163 18.61 -8.68 0.34
CA THR A 163 17.95 -8.29 -0.92
C THR A 163 17.96 -6.76 -1.14
N LYS A 164 18.12 -6.35 -2.40
CA LYS A 164 17.97 -4.94 -2.82
C LYS A 164 16.53 -4.46 -2.82
N LEU A 165 15.54 -5.35 -2.67
CA LEU A 165 14.11 -5.01 -2.65
C LEU A 165 13.71 -4.19 -1.41
N GLY A 166 14.48 -4.31 -0.31
CA GLY A 166 14.26 -3.55 0.92
C GLY A 166 13.38 -4.28 1.92
N PHE A 167 12.55 -3.52 2.64
CA PHE A 167 11.76 -4.03 3.77
C PHE A 167 10.29 -3.64 3.61
N VAL A 168 9.43 -4.45 4.19
CA VAL A 168 7.97 -4.25 4.25
C VAL A 168 7.48 -4.43 5.68
N ILE A 169 6.30 -3.92 5.99
CA ILE A 169 5.53 -4.25 7.19
C ILE A 169 4.25 -4.98 6.79
N MET A 170 3.86 -5.96 7.59
CA MET A 170 2.57 -6.63 7.49
C MET A 170 1.57 -5.96 8.42
N VAL A 171 0.29 -6.10 8.14
CA VAL A 171 -0.77 -5.64 9.05
C VAL A 171 -1.74 -6.76 9.37
N MET A 172 -2.03 -6.95 10.64
CA MET A 172 -3.12 -7.76 11.16
C MET A 172 -4.25 -6.83 11.59
N ILE A 173 -5.48 -7.14 11.21
CA ILE A 173 -6.70 -6.42 11.60
C ILE A 173 -7.63 -7.43 12.28
N ASP A 174 -8.06 -7.16 13.50
CA ASP A 174 -8.94 -8.02 14.30
C ASP A 174 -10.16 -7.22 14.78
N ASP A 175 -11.37 -7.66 14.43
CA ASP A 175 -12.64 -7.06 14.86
C ASP A 175 -13.31 -7.82 16.02
N GLY A 176 -12.55 -8.67 16.74
CA GLY A 176 -13.03 -9.50 17.81
C GLY A 176 -13.76 -10.77 17.36
N THR A 177 -14.18 -10.86 16.08
CA THR A 177 -14.84 -12.02 15.50
C THR A 177 -14.06 -12.64 14.36
N LYS A 178 -13.34 -11.81 13.61
CA LYS A 178 -12.54 -12.20 12.44
C LYS A 178 -11.19 -11.51 12.47
N ARG A 179 -10.20 -12.22 11.97
CA ARG A 179 -8.83 -11.72 11.83
C ARG A 179 -8.39 -11.80 10.38
N LEU A 180 -7.89 -10.68 9.87
CA LEU A 180 -7.24 -10.56 8.58
C LEU A 180 -5.75 -10.32 8.80
N VAL A 181 -4.89 -11.07 8.13
CA VAL A 181 -3.47 -10.74 7.97
C VAL A 181 -3.22 -10.37 6.52
N HIS A 182 -2.77 -9.14 6.27
CA HIS A 182 -2.28 -8.70 4.97
C HIS A 182 -0.75 -8.69 5.01
N ALA A 183 -0.18 -9.73 4.41
CA ALA A 183 1.26 -9.98 4.47
C ALA A 183 2.08 -9.05 3.57
N SER A 184 1.43 -8.21 2.76
CA SER A 184 2.10 -7.39 1.75
C SER A 184 2.94 -8.26 0.78
N ASP A 185 4.03 -7.74 0.28
CA ASP A 185 4.86 -8.31 -0.77
C ASP A 185 6.04 -9.13 -0.21
N ILE A 186 5.78 -9.92 0.84
CA ILE A 186 6.80 -10.81 1.40
C ILE A 186 6.94 -12.07 0.55
N GLN A 187 8.19 -12.50 0.33
CA GLN A 187 8.48 -13.72 -0.45
C GLN A 187 8.69 -14.97 0.41
N LEU A 188 8.54 -14.87 1.75
CA LEU A 188 8.74 -15.96 2.72
C LEU A 188 10.11 -16.65 2.61
N LEU A 189 11.13 -15.94 2.12
CA LEU A 189 12.48 -16.47 1.89
C LEU A 189 13.43 -16.31 3.08
N ASN A 190 12.94 -15.78 4.19
CA ASN A 190 13.73 -15.66 5.40
C ASN A 190 12.89 -15.93 6.66
N ARG A 191 13.55 -16.35 7.75
CA ARG A 191 12.89 -16.72 9.02
C ARG A 191 12.22 -15.56 9.74
N ARG A 192 12.53 -14.30 9.40
CA ARG A 192 11.89 -13.12 10.00
C ARG A 192 10.54 -12.76 9.37
N SER A 193 10.21 -13.43 8.28
CA SER A 193 8.95 -13.23 7.54
C SER A 193 7.88 -14.29 7.85
N VAL A 194 8.18 -15.23 8.75
CA VAL A 194 7.32 -16.37 9.14
C VAL A 194 6.86 -16.24 10.58
#